data_44ae9a90b35118f838e52cf28d80b7f3
#
_entry.id   44ae9a90b35118f838e52cf28d80b7f3
#
_cell.length_a   1.000
_cell.length_b   1.000
_cell.length_c   1.000
_cell.angle_alpha   90.00
_cell.angle_beta   90.00
_cell.angle_gamma   90.00
#
_symmetry.space_group_name_H-M   'P 1'
#
loop_
_entity.id
_entity.type
_entity.pdbx_description
1 polymer ?
#
loop_
_entity_poly.entity_id
_entity_poly.type
_entity_poly.pdbx_seq_one_letter_code
_entity_poly.pdbx_strand_id
1 'polypeptide(L)'
;MFSHTHTGVTDFERAFAFYSVVLKELGLVLRFREDDEVANIHWAGWQTPGVGRPLFLIGKPFDKAAHLAGNGQMVAFLATSRAQVRRVYETALTKGGTCEGAPGLRPHYHANYYGAYFRDTEGNKVCVACHD
;
A
#
# COMPACT_ATOMS: atom_id res chain seq x y z
N MET A 1 0.15 -13.64 13.31
CA MET A 1 1.15 -13.07 12.37
C MET A 1 0.74 -13.32 10.94
N PHE A 2 0.71 -12.29 10.13
CA PHE A 2 0.36 -12.42 8.71
C PHE A 2 1.53 -12.99 7.91
N SER A 3 1.25 -13.90 6.98
CA SER A 3 2.22 -14.33 5.96
C SER A 3 2.36 -13.22 4.90
N HIS A 4 1.25 -12.78 4.36
CA HIS A 4 1.20 -11.74 3.34
C HIS A 4 -0.23 -11.18 3.25
N THR A 5 -0.33 -10.00 2.63
CA THR A 5 -1.60 -9.45 2.15
C THR A 5 -1.54 -9.36 0.64
N HIS A 6 -2.67 -9.47 -0.04
CA HIS A 6 -2.78 -9.32 -1.48
C HIS A 6 -3.80 -8.22 -1.79
N THR A 7 -3.35 -7.22 -2.56
CA THR A 7 -4.19 -6.13 -3.04
C THR A 7 -4.35 -6.27 -4.54
N GLY A 8 -5.59 -6.40 -5.00
CA GLY A 8 -5.90 -6.56 -6.42
C GLY A 8 -5.71 -5.27 -7.20
N VAL A 9 -5.23 -5.40 -8.43
CA VAL A 9 -5.06 -4.27 -9.36
C VAL A 9 -5.43 -4.72 -10.78
N THR A 10 -5.98 -3.82 -11.58
CA THR A 10 -6.29 -4.08 -12.99
C THR A 10 -5.16 -3.60 -13.89
N ASP A 11 -4.73 -2.34 -13.73
CA ASP A 11 -3.58 -1.77 -14.42
C ASP A 11 -2.32 -1.99 -13.57
N PHE A 12 -1.68 -3.13 -13.79
CA PHE A 12 -0.54 -3.55 -12.97
C PHE A 12 0.64 -2.58 -13.07
N GLU A 13 0.99 -2.13 -14.29
CA GLU A 13 2.14 -1.23 -14.46
C GLU A 13 1.95 0.09 -13.72
N ARG A 14 0.76 0.66 -13.79
CA ARG A 14 0.43 1.89 -13.07
C ARG A 14 0.48 1.70 -11.56
N ALA A 15 -0.10 0.61 -11.07
CA ALA A 15 -0.08 0.29 -9.65
C ALA A 15 1.34 -0.01 -9.14
N PHE A 16 2.14 -0.72 -9.94
CA PHE A 16 3.52 -1.02 -9.61
C PHE A 16 4.35 0.28 -9.49
N ALA A 17 4.20 1.20 -10.43
CA ALA A 17 4.88 2.49 -10.39
C ALA A 17 4.50 3.28 -9.12
N PHE A 18 3.21 3.29 -8.77
CA PHE A 18 2.70 3.95 -7.56
C PHE A 18 3.31 3.36 -6.30
N TYR A 19 3.18 2.04 -6.11
CA TYR A 19 3.66 1.40 -4.89
C TYR A 19 5.19 1.39 -4.77
N SER A 20 5.92 1.34 -5.88
CA SER A 20 7.38 1.39 -5.85
C SER A 20 7.91 2.66 -5.17
N VAL A 21 7.26 3.81 -5.40
CA VAL A 21 7.68 5.08 -4.77
C VAL A 21 7.11 5.23 -3.36
N VAL A 22 5.83 4.89 -3.17
CA VAL A 22 5.15 5.03 -1.87
C VAL A 22 5.79 4.10 -0.82
N LEU A 23 6.04 2.85 -1.16
CA LEU A 23 6.61 1.88 -0.23
C LEU A 23 8.10 2.15 0.04
N LYS A 24 8.81 2.77 -0.90
CA LYS A 24 10.18 3.23 -0.67
C LYS A 24 10.23 4.28 0.44
N GLU A 25 9.26 5.18 0.50
CA GLU A 25 9.16 6.18 1.58
C GLU A 25 8.96 5.51 2.95
N LEU A 26 8.38 4.32 2.99
CA LEU A 26 8.23 3.51 4.20
C LEU A 26 9.46 2.64 4.50
N GLY A 27 10.47 2.68 3.65
CA GLY A 27 11.67 1.85 3.81
C GLY A 27 11.47 0.40 3.40
N LEU A 28 10.38 0.07 2.72
CA LEU A 28 10.17 -1.28 2.19
C LEU A 28 10.94 -1.48 0.90
N VAL A 29 11.41 -2.69 0.68
CA VAL A 29 12.17 -3.08 -0.51
C VAL A 29 11.40 -4.10 -1.33
N LEU A 30 11.57 -4.02 -2.65
CA LEU A 30 10.98 -5.00 -3.56
C LEU A 30 11.61 -6.37 -3.31
N ARG A 31 10.77 -7.36 -3.05
CA ARG A 31 11.18 -8.76 -2.89
C ARG A 31 11.23 -9.47 -4.23
N PHE A 32 10.18 -9.30 -5.04
CA PHE A 32 10.06 -9.92 -6.34
C PHE A 32 9.06 -9.17 -7.22
N ARG A 33 9.24 -9.32 -8.51
CA ARG A 33 8.24 -9.02 -9.53
C ARG A 33 8.24 -10.18 -10.52
N GLU A 34 7.06 -10.68 -10.85
CA GLU A 34 6.88 -11.74 -11.80
C GLU A 34 5.86 -11.35 -12.86
N ASP A 35 6.23 -11.53 -14.10
CA ASP A 35 5.40 -11.26 -15.27
C ASP A 35 5.38 -12.50 -16.16
N ASP A 36 4.18 -13.01 -16.45
CA ASP A 36 3.96 -14.09 -17.39
C ASP A 36 2.80 -13.70 -18.32
N GLU A 37 3.14 -13.24 -19.51
CA GLU A 37 2.18 -12.75 -20.48
C GLU A 37 1.27 -13.88 -20.99
N VAL A 38 1.79 -15.11 -21.10
CA VAL A 38 1.02 -16.26 -21.58
C VAL A 38 -0.05 -16.66 -20.55
N ALA A 39 0.33 -16.75 -19.29
CA ALA A 39 -0.59 -17.08 -18.20
C ALA A 39 -1.37 -15.85 -17.72
N ASN A 40 -1.07 -14.64 -18.22
CA ASN A 40 -1.63 -13.37 -17.76
C ASN A 40 -1.46 -13.17 -16.24
N ILE A 41 -0.26 -13.47 -15.76
CA ILE A 41 0.12 -13.31 -14.36
C ILE A 41 1.05 -12.09 -14.25
N HIS A 42 0.66 -11.12 -13.41
CA HIS A 42 1.47 -9.96 -13.09
C HIS A 42 1.30 -9.69 -11.60
N TRP A 43 2.38 -9.84 -10.85
CA TRP A 43 2.35 -9.55 -9.43
C TRP A 43 3.73 -9.13 -8.93
N ALA A 44 3.75 -8.48 -7.78
CA ALA A 44 4.96 -8.02 -7.12
C ALA A 44 4.76 -8.01 -5.62
N GLY A 45 5.85 -8.09 -4.87
CA GLY A 45 5.81 -8.11 -3.42
C GLY A 45 6.95 -7.32 -2.80
N TRP A 46 6.65 -6.67 -1.68
CA TRP A 46 7.60 -5.88 -0.90
C TRP A 46 7.68 -6.41 0.52
N GLN A 47 8.81 -6.14 1.16
CA GLN A 47 9.09 -6.57 2.53
C GLN A 47 9.90 -5.50 3.27
N THR A 48 9.90 -5.60 4.60
CA THR A 48 10.89 -4.90 5.41
C THR A 48 12.27 -5.51 5.17
N PRO A 49 13.32 -4.71 4.97
CA PRO A 49 14.67 -5.24 4.77
C PRO A 49 15.08 -6.22 5.88
N GLY A 50 15.59 -7.39 5.49
CA GLY A 50 16.03 -8.42 6.42
C GLY A 50 14.92 -9.20 7.12
N VAL A 51 13.63 -8.87 6.86
CA VAL A 51 12.49 -9.54 7.47
C VAL A 51 11.68 -10.24 6.38
N GLY A 52 11.62 -11.57 6.41
CA GLY A 52 11.01 -12.36 5.36
C GLY A 52 9.48 -12.28 5.27
N ARG A 53 8.81 -11.96 6.36
CA ARG A 53 7.35 -11.86 6.48
C ARG A 53 6.96 -10.74 7.45
N PRO A 54 5.78 -10.09 7.25
CA PRO A 54 4.81 -10.31 6.16
C PRO A 54 5.27 -9.68 4.85
N LEU A 55 4.72 -10.15 3.73
CA LEU A 55 4.84 -9.48 2.44
C LEU A 55 3.60 -8.65 2.16
N PHE A 56 3.78 -7.53 1.48
CA PHE A 56 2.70 -6.81 0.83
C PHE A 56 2.75 -7.09 -0.66
N LEU A 57 1.70 -7.70 -1.19
CA LEU A 57 1.62 -8.10 -2.59
C LEU A 57 0.57 -7.28 -3.33
N ILE A 58 0.88 -6.93 -4.57
CA ILE A 58 -0.12 -6.46 -5.54
C ILE A 58 -0.13 -7.42 -6.73
N GLY A 59 -1.28 -7.56 -7.36
CA GLY A 59 -1.39 -8.42 -8.53
C GLY A 59 -2.77 -8.40 -9.13
N LYS A 60 -2.88 -8.97 -10.33
CA LYS A 60 -4.20 -9.17 -10.94
C LYS A 60 -5.02 -10.13 -10.10
N PRO A 61 -6.36 -9.96 -10.04
CA PRO A 61 -7.22 -10.92 -9.36
C PRO A 61 -7.00 -12.33 -9.89
N PHE A 62 -7.14 -13.33 -9.02
CA PHE A 62 -6.92 -14.73 -9.38
C PHE A 62 -7.80 -15.19 -10.54
N ASP A 63 -9.04 -14.70 -10.60
CA ASP A 63 -10.00 -15.04 -11.67
C ASP A 63 -9.77 -14.26 -12.97
N LYS A 64 -8.77 -13.37 -13.00
CA LYS A 64 -8.44 -12.49 -14.15
C LYS A 64 -9.51 -11.47 -14.53
N ALA A 65 -10.58 -11.36 -13.75
CA ALA A 65 -11.56 -10.29 -13.91
C ALA A 65 -10.97 -8.93 -13.50
N ALA A 66 -11.62 -7.85 -13.90
CA ALA A 66 -11.23 -6.52 -13.46
C ALA A 66 -11.33 -6.42 -11.94
N HIS A 67 -10.35 -5.77 -11.31
CA HIS A 67 -10.35 -5.55 -9.87
C HIS A 67 -11.47 -4.57 -9.47
N LEU A 68 -12.12 -4.88 -8.37
CA LEU A 68 -13.06 -4.00 -7.68
C LEU A 68 -12.58 -3.78 -6.26
N ALA A 69 -12.39 -2.52 -5.87
CA ALA A 69 -12.01 -2.17 -4.51
C ALA A 69 -13.13 -2.56 -3.54
N GLY A 70 -12.77 -3.25 -2.46
CA GLY A 70 -13.73 -3.66 -1.44
C GLY A 70 -14.15 -2.50 -0.53
N ASN A 71 -15.42 -2.48 -0.14
CA ASN A 71 -15.90 -1.55 0.88
C ASN A 71 -15.54 -2.08 2.27
N GLY A 72 -14.87 -1.26 3.07
CA GLY A 72 -14.44 -1.63 4.42
C GLY A 72 -13.08 -2.32 4.49
N GLN A 73 -12.43 -2.56 3.38
CA GLN A 73 -11.08 -3.14 3.34
C GLN A 73 -10.02 -2.05 3.32
N MET A 74 -8.94 -2.29 4.04
CA MET A 74 -7.83 -1.35 4.14
C MET A 74 -6.57 -2.09 4.60
N VAL A 75 -5.43 -1.75 3.99
CA VAL A 75 -4.11 -2.13 4.52
C VAL A 75 -3.53 -0.92 5.22
N ALA A 76 -3.09 -1.08 6.45
CA ALA A 76 -2.46 -0.02 7.23
C ALA A 76 -0.97 -0.34 7.42
N PHE A 77 -0.12 0.58 6.97
CA PHE A 77 1.33 0.49 7.13
C PHE A 77 1.77 1.23 8.38
N LEU A 78 2.71 0.63 9.10
CA LEU A 78 3.31 1.25 10.27
C LEU A 78 4.45 2.18 9.84
N ALA A 79 4.35 3.44 10.21
CA ALA A 79 5.42 4.42 10.04
C ALA A 79 6.20 4.60 11.35
N THR A 80 7.44 5.03 11.23
CA THR A 80 8.35 5.24 12.37
C THR A 80 8.27 6.64 12.95
N SER A 81 7.62 7.58 12.24
CA SER A 81 7.47 8.96 12.69
C SER A 81 6.29 9.65 12.02
N ARG A 82 5.82 10.73 12.60
CA ARG A 82 4.78 11.58 12.00
C ARG A 82 5.26 12.22 10.70
N ALA A 83 6.55 12.57 10.62
CA ALA A 83 7.14 13.09 9.39
C ALA A 83 7.08 12.07 8.25
N GLN A 84 7.33 10.79 8.55
CA GLN A 84 7.21 9.72 7.56
C GLN A 84 5.77 9.55 7.09
N VAL A 85 4.79 9.63 7.99
CA VAL A 85 3.36 9.59 7.60
C VAL A 85 3.05 10.70 6.59
N ARG A 86 3.50 11.92 6.84
CA ARG A 86 3.28 13.05 5.93
C ARG A 86 3.93 12.81 4.56
N ARG A 87 5.19 12.36 4.53
CA ARG A 87 5.91 12.09 3.27
C ARG A 87 5.22 11.01 2.44
N VAL A 88 4.82 9.92 3.07
CA VAL A 88 4.12 8.81 2.40
C VAL A 88 2.81 9.31 1.77
N TYR A 89 2.02 10.07 2.53
CA TYR A 89 0.76 10.62 2.05
C TYR A 89 0.99 11.57 0.86
N GLU A 90 1.92 12.51 0.97
CA GLU A 90 2.23 13.48 -0.09
C GLU A 90 2.72 12.77 -1.35
N THR A 91 3.59 11.78 -1.21
CA THR A 91 4.08 10.97 -2.32
C THR A 91 2.93 10.22 -3.00
N ALA A 92 2.03 9.62 -2.21
CA ALA A 92 0.86 8.92 -2.76
C ALA A 92 -0.03 9.85 -3.60
N LEU A 93 -0.32 11.04 -3.12
CA LEU A 93 -1.13 12.00 -3.88
C LEU A 93 -0.42 12.47 -5.16
N THR A 94 0.89 12.68 -5.10
CA THR A 94 1.69 13.08 -6.27
C THR A 94 1.72 11.98 -7.34
N LYS A 95 1.63 10.72 -6.94
CA LYS A 95 1.73 9.56 -7.85
C LYS A 95 0.39 8.99 -8.32
N GLY A 96 -0.69 9.72 -8.12
CA GLY A 96 -2.00 9.35 -8.65
C GLY A 96 -2.99 8.82 -7.62
N GLY A 97 -2.63 8.80 -6.35
CA GLY A 97 -3.56 8.50 -5.27
C GLY A 97 -4.50 9.66 -4.96
N THR A 98 -5.54 9.40 -4.22
CA THR A 98 -6.52 10.39 -3.78
C THR A 98 -6.65 10.41 -2.26
N CYS A 99 -6.97 11.58 -1.70
CA CYS A 99 -7.10 11.75 -0.25
C CYS A 99 -8.35 11.05 0.29
N GLU A 100 -8.18 10.32 1.39
CA GLU A 100 -9.26 9.77 2.22
C GLU A 100 -9.16 10.25 3.68
N GLY A 101 -8.17 11.07 3.98
CA GLY A 101 -7.94 11.66 5.29
C GLY A 101 -6.53 12.20 5.42
N ALA A 102 -6.38 13.52 5.48
CA ALA A 102 -5.08 14.18 5.58
C ALA A 102 -4.34 13.77 6.87
N PRO A 103 -2.98 13.86 6.87
CA PRO A 103 -2.19 13.53 8.05
C PRO A 103 -2.62 14.32 9.27
N GLY A 104 -2.78 13.61 10.39
CA GLY A 104 -3.16 14.24 11.65
C GLY A 104 -3.44 13.24 12.76
N LEU A 105 -3.63 13.75 13.95
CA LEU A 105 -4.03 12.97 15.11
C LEU A 105 -5.45 12.45 14.97
N ARG A 106 -5.66 11.22 15.44
CA ARG A 106 -6.97 10.58 15.54
C ARG A 106 -7.19 10.13 17.00
N PRO A 107 -7.46 11.10 17.91
CA PRO A 107 -7.49 10.80 19.34
C PRO A 107 -8.58 9.81 19.74
N HIS A 108 -9.62 9.63 18.92
CA HIS A 108 -10.66 8.65 19.16
C HIS A 108 -10.16 7.19 19.05
N TYR A 109 -9.00 6.95 18.43
CA TYR A 109 -8.35 5.64 18.49
C TYR A 109 -7.45 5.55 19.72
N HIS A 110 -6.50 6.47 19.86
CA HIS A 110 -5.69 6.71 21.06
C HIS A 110 -4.93 8.03 20.92
N ALA A 111 -4.37 8.52 22.04
CA ALA A 111 -3.80 9.87 22.13
C ALA A 111 -2.69 10.15 21.10
N ASN A 112 -1.88 9.14 20.77
CA ASN A 112 -0.72 9.29 19.89
C ASN A 112 -0.95 8.74 18.47
N TYR A 113 -2.15 8.31 18.15
CA TYR A 113 -2.45 7.84 16.81
C TYR A 113 -2.35 8.99 15.81
N TYR A 114 -1.32 8.99 15.00
CA TYR A 114 -1.11 9.96 13.93
C TYR A 114 -1.15 9.22 12.60
N GLY A 115 -2.14 9.48 11.78
CA GLY A 115 -2.37 8.72 10.57
C GLY A 115 -2.82 9.56 9.39
N ALA A 116 -2.70 8.96 8.21
CA ALA A 116 -3.22 9.49 6.97
C ALA A 116 -3.85 8.35 6.17
N TYR A 117 -4.79 8.69 5.31
CA TYR A 117 -5.54 7.73 4.51
C TYR A 117 -5.60 8.22 3.07
N PHE A 118 -5.42 7.30 2.14
CA PHE A 118 -5.50 7.60 0.72
C PHE A 118 -6.02 6.38 -0.05
N ARG A 119 -6.47 6.61 -1.27
CA ARG A 119 -6.75 5.55 -2.24
C ARG A 119 -5.56 5.41 -3.16
N ASP A 120 -5.22 4.18 -3.52
CA ASP A 120 -4.23 3.93 -4.56
C ASP A 120 -4.82 4.20 -5.96
N THR A 121 -4.05 3.90 -7.01
CA THR A 121 -4.47 4.13 -8.40
C THR A 121 -5.63 3.22 -8.84
N GLU A 122 -6.02 2.25 -8.03
CA GLU A 122 -7.10 1.28 -8.30
C GLU A 122 -8.29 1.47 -7.37
N GLY A 123 -8.25 2.48 -6.50
CA GLY A 123 -9.31 2.76 -5.54
C GLY A 123 -9.21 1.99 -4.23
N ASN A 124 -8.15 1.22 -4.01
CA ASN A 124 -7.94 0.52 -2.75
C ASN A 124 -7.56 1.50 -1.65
N LYS A 125 -8.20 1.38 -0.49
CA LYS A 125 -7.91 2.24 0.65
C LYS A 125 -6.63 1.78 1.36
N VAL A 126 -5.76 2.74 1.63
CA VAL A 126 -4.49 2.53 2.33
C VAL A 126 -4.40 3.51 3.48
N CYS A 127 -3.88 3.04 4.60
CA CYS A 127 -3.55 3.85 5.77
C CYS A 127 -2.05 3.82 6.00
N VAL A 128 -1.51 4.92 6.48
CA VAL A 128 -0.17 4.97 7.07
C VAL A 128 -0.28 5.65 8.42
N ALA A 129 0.24 5.04 9.47
CA ALA A 129 0.09 5.53 10.82
C ALA A 129 1.33 5.28 11.67
N CYS A 130 1.60 6.21 12.59
CA CYS A 130 2.52 5.98 13.69
C CYS A 130 1.79 6.13 15.02
N HIS A 131 2.32 5.48 16.04
CA HIS A 131 1.65 5.36 17.33
C HIS A 131 2.44 5.97 18.50
N ASP A 132 3.52 6.69 18.20
CA ASP A 132 4.40 7.31 19.19
C ASP A 132 4.14 8.81 19.35
#